data_d713830af0724250e2430ad411b886cf
#
_entry.id   d713830af0724250e2430ad411b886cf
#
_cell.length_a   1.000
_cell.length_b   1.000
_cell.length_c   1.000
_cell.angle_alpha   90.00
_cell.angle_beta   90.00
_cell.angle_gamma   90.00
#
_symmetry.space_group_name_H-M   'P 1'
#
loop_
_entity.id
_entity.type
_entity.pdbx_description
1 polymer ?
#
loop_
_entity_poly.entity_id
_entity_poly.type
_entity_poly.pdbx_seq_one_letter_code
_entity_poly.pdbx_strand_id
1 'polypeptide(L)'
;MEITTVQKILMSATAGLFLYIMLLETFMTDSDSTSRVFKMSVRELRNKNINTLFKNQGIYNGLLGLALFYGVYSPGANVELTLVLCSIMFLVAVYGAISSDKMILLKQGGLPFLSLLSLILKW
;
A
#
# COMPACT_ATOMS: atom_id res chain seq x y z
N MET A 1 16.28 -6.45 17.69
CA MET A 1 16.05 -7.49 16.66
C MET A 1 16.30 -6.88 15.30
N GLU A 2 17.11 -7.55 14.52
CA GLU A 2 17.46 -7.04 13.18
C GLU A 2 16.45 -7.51 12.14
N ILE A 3 16.22 -6.67 11.13
CA ILE A 3 15.38 -7.01 10.02
C ILE A 3 16.17 -7.89 9.06
N THR A 4 15.66 -9.08 8.77
CA THR A 4 16.31 -10.06 7.89
C THR A 4 16.25 -9.63 6.42
N THR A 5 17.06 -10.27 5.57
CA THR A 5 17.04 -10.00 4.13
C THR A 5 15.67 -10.30 3.52
N VAL A 6 15.02 -11.42 3.90
CA VAL A 6 13.69 -11.77 3.41
C VAL A 6 12.67 -10.70 3.81
N GLN A 7 12.71 -10.26 5.06
CA GLN A 7 11.82 -9.20 5.55
C GLN A 7 12.04 -7.89 4.78
N LYS A 8 13.31 -7.52 4.54
CA LYS A 8 13.63 -6.32 3.76
C LYS A 8 13.06 -6.39 2.33
N ILE A 9 13.20 -7.53 1.68
CA ILE A 9 12.67 -7.73 0.32
C ILE A 9 11.14 -7.57 0.31
N LEU A 10 10.45 -8.24 1.22
CA LEU A 10 8.99 -8.20 1.28
C LEU A 10 8.47 -6.81 1.63
N MET A 11 9.08 -6.16 2.61
CA MET A 11 8.67 -4.82 3.02
C MET A 11 9.03 -3.76 1.97
N SER A 12 10.16 -3.90 1.28
CA SER A 12 10.51 -3.01 0.18
C SER A 12 9.52 -3.14 -0.98
N ALA A 13 9.11 -4.36 -1.30
CA ALA A 13 8.09 -4.61 -2.31
C ALA A 13 6.74 -4.00 -1.88
N THR A 14 6.36 -4.14 -0.62
CA THR A 14 5.14 -3.55 -0.06
C THR A 14 5.18 -2.02 -0.16
N ALA A 15 6.28 -1.41 0.25
CA ALA A 15 6.45 0.04 0.18
C ALA A 15 6.41 0.54 -1.28
N GLY A 16 7.08 -0.17 -2.18
CA GLY A 16 7.07 0.14 -3.61
C GLY A 16 5.67 0.04 -4.22
N LEU A 17 4.89 -0.97 -3.82
CA LEU A 17 3.50 -1.12 -4.24
C LEU A 17 2.67 0.10 -3.83
N PHE A 18 2.80 0.55 -2.61
CA PHE A 18 2.02 1.70 -2.11
C PHE A 18 2.44 3.01 -2.80
N LEU A 19 3.71 3.16 -3.14
CA LEU A 19 4.17 4.29 -3.96
C LEU A 19 3.60 4.21 -5.37
N TYR A 20 3.50 3.01 -5.95
CA TYR A 20 2.85 2.80 -7.25
C TYR A 20 1.36 3.16 -7.18
N ILE A 21 0.67 2.76 -6.11
CA ILE A 21 -0.73 3.12 -5.89
C ILE A 21 -0.88 4.65 -5.80
N MET A 22 0.02 5.34 -5.11
CA MET A 22 0.05 6.80 -5.09
C MET A 22 0.16 7.38 -6.51
N LEU A 23 1.04 6.82 -7.32
CA LEU A 23 1.20 7.26 -8.72
C LEU A 23 -0.13 7.17 -9.46
N LEU A 24 -0.81 6.03 -9.37
CA LEU A 24 -2.10 5.82 -10.03
C LEU A 24 -3.19 6.75 -9.48
N GLU A 25 -3.31 6.83 -8.16
CA GLU A 25 -4.41 7.56 -7.53
C GLU A 25 -4.23 9.08 -7.56
N THR A 26 -3.00 9.57 -7.36
CA THR A 26 -2.74 11.00 -7.23
C THR A 26 -2.33 11.65 -8.55
N PHE A 27 -1.45 11.02 -9.31
CA PHE A 27 -0.85 11.62 -10.50
C PHE A 27 -1.47 11.14 -11.81
N MET A 28 -2.10 9.97 -11.81
CA MET A 28 -2.73 9.37 -12.98
C MET A 28 -4.19 9.01 -12.68
N THR A 29 -4.88 9.84 -11.93
CA THR A 29 -6.19 9.56 -11.33
C THR A 29 -7.22 9.05 -12.34
N ASP A 30 -7.34 9.68 -13.50
CA ASP A 30 -8.31 9.33 -14.54
C ASP A 30 -7.70 8.61 -15.73
N SER A 31 -6.54 7.96 -15.53
CA SER A 31 -5.89 7.18 -16.59
C SER A 31 -6.60 5.84 -16.81
N ASP A 32 -6.35 5.23 -17.97
CA ASP A 32 -6.84 3.89 -18.27
C ASP A 32 -6.29 2.86 -17.30
N SER A 33 -5.03 3.01 -16.88
CA SER A 33 -4.41 2.11 -15.90
C SER A 33 -5.13 2.16 -14.56
N THR A 34 -5.43 3.34 -14.05
CA THR A 34 -6.17 3.53 -12.81
C THR A 34 -7.59 2.97 -12.93
N SER A 35 -8.25 3.22 -14.06
CA SER A 35 -9.57 2.67 -14.36
C SER A 35 -9.59 1.14 -14.27
N ARG A 36 -8.59 0.48 -14.85
CA ARG A 36 -8.49 -0.98 -14.81
C ARG A 36 -8.21 -1.51 -13.40
N VAL A 37 -7.29 -0.89 -12.70
CA VAL A 37 -6.88 -1.36 -11.36
C VAL A 37 -8.02 -1.24 -10.35
N PHE A 38 -8.73 -0.11 -10.37
CA PHE A 38 -9.79 0.16 -9.39
C PHE A 38 -11.19 -0.19 -9.89
N LYS A 39 -11.30 -0.68 -11.12
CA LYS A 39 -12.59 -1.06 -11.73
C LYS A 39 -13.62 0.08 -11.69
N MET A 40 -13.16 1.26 -12.04
CA MET A 40 -14.00 2.46 -12.17
C MET A 40 -13.80 3.04 -13.56
N SER A 41 -14.89 3.54 -14.18
CA SER A 41 -14.79 4.15 -15.48
C SER A 41 -13.97 5.45 -15.42
N VAL A 42 -13.30 5.79 -16.53
CA VAL A 42 -12.58 7.06 -16.65
C VAL A 42 -13.53 8.23 -16.38
N ARG A 43 -14.78 8.11 -16.83
CA ARG A 43 -15.80 9.14 -16.59
C ARG A 43 -16.09 9.35 -15.11
N GLU A 44 -16.21 8.26 -14.33
CA GLU A 44 -16.37 8.34 -12.88
C GLU A 44 -15.16 8.97 -12.21
N LEU A 45 -13.95 8.59 -12.64
CA LEU A 45 -12.71 9.12 -12.09
C LEU A 45 -12.50 10.61 -12.40
N ARG A 46 -13.15 11.12 -13.45
CA ARG A 46 -13.15 12.55 -13.78
C ARG A 46 -14.16 13.36 -12.97
N ASN A 47 -15.10 12.72 -12.29
CA ASN A 47 -15.98 13.42 -11.37
C ASN A 47 -15.15 14.17 -10.34
N LYS A 48 -15.41 15.46 -10.15
CA LYS A 48 -14.59 16.34 -9.30
C LYS A 48 -14.41 15.79 -7.88
N ASN A 49 -15.47 15.30 -7.27
CA ASN A 49 -15.41 14.80 -5.90
C ASN A 49 -14.62 13.49 -5.81
N ILE A 50 -14.88 12.56 -6.73
CA ILE A 50 -14.17 11.28 -6.79
C ILE A 50 -12.68 11.53 -7.08
N ASN A 51 -12.37 12.39 -8.04
CA ASN A 51 -11.00 12.72 -8.41
C ASN A 51 -10.23 13.29 -7.21
N THR A 52 -10.83 14.21 -6.47
CA THR A 52 -10.22 14.79 -5.27
C THR A 52 -9.98 13.74 -4.20
N LEU A 53 -10.95 12.86 -3.94
CA LEU A 53 -10.81 11.80 -2.95
C LEU A 53 -9.72 10.80 -3.33
N PHE A 54 -9.63 10.42 -4.61
CA PHE A 54 -8.56 9.54 -5.09
C PHE A 54 -7.18 10.17 -4.90
N LYS A 55 -7.04 11.44 -5.21
CA LYS A 55 -5.77 12.15 -5.03
C LYS A 55 -5.33 12.16 -3.56
N ASN A 56 -6.26 12.45 -2.66
CA ASN A 56 -5.97 12.45 -1.22
C ASN A 56 -5.60 11.05 -0.73
N GLN A 57 -6.34 10.04 -1.16
CA GLN A 57 -6.07 8.64 -0.80
C GLN A 57 -4.68 8.20 -1.28
N GLY A 58 -4.30 8.62 -2.49
CA GLY A 58 -2.97 8.31 -3.04
C GLY A 58 -1.84 8.90 -2.19
N ILE A 59 -1.99 10.13 -1.70
CA ILE A 59 -0.99 10.74 -0.82
C ILE A 59 -0.86 9.94 0.49
N TYR A 60 -1.97 9.53 1.12
CA TYR A 60 -1.91 8.68 2.31
C TYR A 60 -1.17 7.37 2.03
N ASN A 61 -1.49 6.72 0.91
CA ASN A 61 -0.84 5.46 0.53
C ASN A 61 0.65 5.65 0.28
N GLY A 62 1.04 6.70 -0.41
CA GLY A 62 2.44 7.01 -0.67
C GLY A 62 3.24 7.30 0.59
N LEU A 63 2.65 8.05 1.52
CA LEU A 63 3.29 8.36 2.80
C LEU A 63 3.47 7.10 3.65
N LEU A 64 2.51 6.18 3.63
CA LEU A 64 2.67 4.88 4.29
C LEU A 64 3.84 4.11 3.68
N GLY A 65 3.98 4.11 2.37
CA GLY A 65 5.11 3.47 1.69
C GLY A 65 6.45 4.10 2.08
N LEU A 66 6.53 5.43 2.11
CA LEU A 66 7.75 6.12 2.54
C LEU A 66 8.09 5.84 4.00
N ALA A 67 7.08 5.84 4.87
CA ALA A 67 7.28 5.51 6.28
C ALA A 67 7.81 4.08 6.45
N LEU A 68 7.31 3.13 5.65
CA LEU A 68 7.80 1.76 5.70
C LEU A 68 9.25 1.66 5.23
N PHE A 69 9.64 2.33 4.16
CA PHE A 69 11.04 2.40 3.74
C PHE A 69 11.92 2.98 4.85
N TYR A 70 11.48 4.05 5.48
CA TYR A 70 12.20 4.63 6.62
C TYR A 70 12.38 3.59 7.74
N GLY A 71 11.31 2.89 8.10
CA GLY A 71 11.38 1.87 9.15
C GLY A 71 12.33 0.72 8.84
N VAL A 72 12.47 0.37 7.56
CA VAL A 72 13.34 -0.73 7.11
C VAL A 72 14.80 -0.30 7.04
N TYR A 73 15.08 0.87 6.49
CA TYR A 73 16.44 1.27 6.10
C TYR A 73 17.08 2.36 6.95
N SER A 74 16.36 2.97 7.87
CA SER A 74 16.93 4.00 8.73
C SER A 74 17.96 3.39 9.68
N PRO A 75 18.98 4.18 10.12
CA PRO A 75 19.89 3.73 11.17
C PRO A 75 19.09 3.34 12.41
N GLY A 76 19.32 2.14 12.94
CA GLY A 76 18.53 1.62 14.05
C GLY A 76 17.15 1.17 13.62
N ALA A 77 17.05 0.48 12.48
CA ALA A 77 15.81 -0.06 11.94
C ALA A 77 14.90 -0.62 13.05
N ASN A 78 13.65 -0.21 13.04
CA ASN A 78 12.70 -0.49 14.11
C ASN A 78 11.67 -1.52 13.66
N VAL A 79 11.81 -2.75 14.15
CA VAL A 79 10.88 -3.85 13.84
C VAL A 79 9.45 -3.52 14.27
N GLU A 80 9.29 -2.87 15.41
CA GLU A 80 7.96 -2.48 15.92
C GLU A 80 7.27 -1.51 14.96
N LEU A 81 7.99 -0.49 14.49
CA LEU A 81 7.44 0.46 13.52
C LEU A 81 7.02 -0.24 12.23
N THR A 82 7.87 -1.12 11.69
CA THR A 82 7.54 -1.86 10.47
C THR A 82 6.33 -2.78 10.68
N LEU A 83 6.23 -3.40 11.85
CA LEU A 83 5.08 -4.25 12.20
C LEU A 83 3.78 -3.43 12.22
N VAL A 84 3.80 -2.28 12.86
CA VAL A 84 2.62 -1.39 12.92
C VAL A 84 2.23 -0.92 11.52
N LEU A 85 3.20 -0.47 10.72
CA LEU A 85 2.92 0.02 9.37
C LEU A 85 2.36 -1.08 8.47
N CYS A 86 2.96 -2.26 8.47
CA CYS A 86 2.45 -3.40 7.68
C CYS A 86 1.05 -3.80 8.14
N SER A 87 0.76 -3.72 9.44
CA SER A 87 -0.57 -4.00 9.98
C SER A 87 -1.59 -2.99 9.46
N ILE A 88 -1.26 -1.70 9.47
CA ILE A 88 -2.14 -0.65 8.93
C ILE A 88 -2.40 -0.89 7.44
N MET A 89 -1.35 -1.14 6.67
CA MET A 89 -1.46 -1.36 5.24
C MET A 89 -2.33 -2.59 4.92
N PHE A 90 -2.18 -3.66 5.68
CA PHE A 90 -2.99 -4.86 5.51
C PHE A 90 -4.46 -4.60 5.88
N LEU A 91 -4.72 -3.97 7.01
CA LEU A 91 -6.08 -3.69 7.48
C LEU A 91 -6.82 -2.73 6.54
N VAL A 92 -6.14 -1.75 5.99
CA VAL A 92 -6.72 -0.85 4.97
C VAL A 92 -7.14 -1.66 3.74
N ALA A 93 -6.32 -2.61 3.31
CA ALA A 93 -6.64 -3.48 2.17
C ALA A 93 -7.83 -4.41 2.49
N VAL A 94 -7.90 -4.93 3.71
CA VAL A 94 -9.04 -5.76 4.17
C VAL A 94 -10.34 -4.95 4.10
N TYR A 95 -10.33 -3.74 4.61
CA TYR A 95 -11.53 -2.89 4.55
C TYR A 95 -11.90 -2.54 3.10
N GLY A 96 -10.92 -2.23 2.27
CA GLY A 96 -11.15 -1.98 0.85
C GLY A 96 -11.79 -3.16 0.13
N ALA A 97 -11.37 -4.39 0.49
CA ALA A 97 -11.95 -5.61 -0.07
C ALA A 97 -13.40 -5.81 0.39
N ILE A 98 -13.70 -5.49 1.64
CA ILE A 98 -15.06 -5.61 2.19
C ILE A 98 -15.99 -4.56 1.58
N SER A 99 -15.53 -3.32 1.46
CA SER A 99 -16.37 -2.18 1.06
C SER A 99 -16.48 -2.00 -0.46
N SER A 100 -15.58 -2.60 -1.23
CA SER A 100 -15.46 -2.34 -2.67
C SER A 100 -15.25 -3.63 -3.45
N ASP A 101 -14.00 -4.02 -3.70
CA ASP A 101 -13.64 -5.13 -4.58
C ASP A 101 -12.75 -6.13 -3.82
N LYS A 102 -13.18 -7.40 -3.79
CA LYS A 102 -12.44 -8.47 -3.11
C LYS A 102 -11.01 -8.63 -3.64
N MET A 103 -10.76 -8.29 -4.90
CA MET A 103 -9.43 -8.38 -5.49
C MET A 103 -8.44 -7.38 -4.88
N ILE A 104 -8.93 -6.34 -4.22
CA ILE A 104 -8.08 -5.39 -3.48
C ILE A 104 -7.29 -6.12 -2.39
N LEU A 105 -7.87 -7.13 -1.77
CA LEU A 105 -7.16 -7.92 -0.77
C LEU A 105 -5.89 -8.55 -1.34
N LEU A 106 -5.95 -9.08 -2.57
CA LEU A 106 -4.77 -9.61 -3.26
C LEU A 106 -3.85 -8.51 -3.78
N LYS A 107 -4.40 -7.52 -4.46
CA LYS A 107 -3.62 -6.47 -5.13
C LYS A 107 -2.88 -5.56 -4.17
N GLN A 108 -3.49 -5.21 -3.04
CA GLN A 108 -2.92 -4.29 -2.06
C GLN A 108 -2.56 -4.95 -0.74
N GLY A 109 -3.25 -6.02 -0.37
CA GLY A 109 -3.09 -6.70 0.91
C GLY A 109 -2.12 -7.89 0.89
N GLY A 110 -1.83 -8.44 -0.29
CA GLY A 110 -0.99 -9.64 -0.40
C GLY A 110 0.43 -9.41 0.11
N LEU A 111 1.09 -8.37 -0.35
CA LEU A 111 2.46 -8.04 0.09
C LEU A 111 2.52 -7.60 1.55
N PRO A 112 1.63 -6.71 2.05
CA PRO A 112 1.60 -6.42 3.50
C PRO A 112 1.37 -7.67 4.34
N PHE A 113 0.50 -8.58 3.89
CA PHE A 113 0.26 -9.84 4.61
C PHE A 113 1.52 -10.70 4.69
N LEU A 114 2.22 -10.89 3.57
CA LEU A 114 3.48 -11.64 3.55
C LEU A 114 4.55 -10.96 4.41
N SER A 115 4.61 -9.65 4.41
CA SER A 115 5.52 -8.88 5.26
C SER A 115 5.21 -9.14 6.74
N LEU A 116 3.94 -9.12 7.13
CA LEU A 116 3.52 -9.43 8.50
C LEU A 116 3.90 -10.86 8.88
N LEU A 117 3.62 -11.83 8.01
CA LEU A 117 4.00 -13.22 8.27
C LEU A 117 5.50 -13.35 8.48
N SER A 118 6.30 -12.71 7.64
CA SER A 118 7.76 -12.77 7.76
C SER A 118 8.26 -12.21 9.10
N LEU A 119 7.62 -11.16 9.60
CA LEU A 119 7.97 -10.58 10.89
C LEU A 119 7.53 -11.47 12.06
N ILE A 120 6.32 -12.02 11.99
CA ILE A 120 5.76 -12.87 13.05
C ILE A 120 6.49 -14.22 13.10
N LEU A 121 6.73 -14.84 11.94
CA LEU A 121 7.39 -16.15 11.85
C LEU A 121 8.91 -16.04 11.83
N LYS A 122 9.46 -14.85 11.88
CA LYS A 122 10.91 -14.57 11.92
C LYS A 122 11.66 -15.19 10.74
N TRP A 123 11.11 -15.02 9.55
CA TRP A 123 11.75 -15.49 8.31
C TRP A 123 13.12 -14.85 8.06
#